data_a34ea68d96b1b1e60341b8c25672a588
#
_entry.id   a34ea68d96b1b1e60341b8c25672a588
#
_cell.length_a   1.000
_cell.length_b   1.000
_cell.length_c   1.000
_cell.angle_alpha   90.00
_cell.angle_beta   90.00
_cell.angle_gamma   90.00
#
_symmetry.space_group_name_H-M   'P 1'
#
loop_
_entity.id
_entity.type
_entity.pdbx_description
1 polymer ?
#
loop_
_entity_poly.entity_id
_entity_poly.type
_entity_poly.pdbx_seq_one_letter_code
_entity_poly.pdbx_strand_id
1 'polypeptide(L)'
;LVLAPMLIMVSDERKKNIESYAQAGGKILFSFRSGIKDMYNNMLTETVPGVFADLAGVEVEDYDPLLEKTTAASGVFGNGPAHMWCDIVKPVTAKILGRYTSDFYAGEACMTVNQTGKGEVYYLGCDLDEKAMKMLAVYLGRKAGIYMDLYKVDGVEVVDATDGTNDALFILNYNDHSVIVSMEQRSEEHTSE
;
A
#
# COMPACT_ATOMS: atom_id res chain seq x y z
N LEU A 1 -8.11 6.26 -0.35
CA LEU A 1 -6.96 5.42 -0.03
C LEU A 1 -6.17 6.05 1.10
N VAL A 2 -5.84 5.26 2.12
CA VAL A 2 -4.96 5.63 3.23
C VAL A 2 -3.74 4.71 3.21
N LEU A 3 -2.55 5.27 3.29
CA LEU A 3 -1.31 4.53 3.48
C LEU A 3 -0.85 4.77 4.91
N ALA A 4 -0.75 3.70 5.70
CA ALA A 4 -0.40 3.73 7.11
C ALA A 4 0.85 2.84 7.38
N PRO A 5 2.01 3.18 6.80
CA PRO A 5 3.22 2.40 6.96
C PRO A 5 3.69 2.47 8.41
N MET A 6 4.03 1.32 8.99
CA MET A 6 4.56 1.19 10.35
C MET A 6 3.74 1.98 11.39
N LEU A 7 2.41 1.90 11.32
CA LEU A 7 1.53 2.51 12.31
C LEU A 7 1.62 1.72 13.65
N ILE A 8 2.73 1.88 14.34
CA ILE A 8 3.14 1.06 15.49
C ILE A 8 2.20 1.24 16.67
N MET A 9 1.94 2.50 17.05
CA MET A 9 1.10 2.83 18.21
C MET A 9 -0.29 3.22 17.79
N VAL A 10 -1.30 2.62 18.43
CA VAL A 10 -2.70 2.83 18.08
C VAL A 10 -3.54 3.03 19.33
N SER A 11 -4.33 4.12 19.37
CA SER A 11 -5.37 4.33 20.37
C SER A 11 -6.67 3.63 19.97
N ASP A 12 -7.52 3.34 20.94
CA ASP A 12 -8.86 2.77 20.69
C ASP A 12 -9.71 3.64 19.76
N GLU A 13 -9.60 4.95 19.87
CA GLU A 13 -10.30 5.89 18.98
C GLU A 13 -9.79 5.75 17.55
N ARG A 14 -8.47 5.72 17.35
CA ARG A 14 -7.87 5.55 16.02
C ARG A 14 -8.24 4.20 15.41
N LYS A 15 -8.23 3.12 16.20
CA LYS A 15 -8.69 1.80 15.76
C LYS A 15 -10.12 1.87 15.25
N LYS A 16 -11.06 2.43 16.02
CA LYS A 16 -12.47 2.57 15.63
C LYS A 16 -12.66 3.41 14.36
N ASN A 17 -11.92 4.51 14.23
CA ASN A 17 -11.98 5.35 13.03
C ASN A 17 -11.51 4.62 11.79
N ILE A 18 -10.43 3.84 11.89
CA ILE A 18 -9.89 3.01 10.82
C ILE A 18 -10.89 1.91 10.43
N GLU A 19 -11.45 1.19 11.41
CA GLU A 19 -12.48 0.17 11.18
C GLU A 19 -13.70 0.75 10.47
N SER A 20 -14.20 1.89 10.95
CA SER A 20 -15.35 2.58 10.36
C SER A 20 -15.06 3.02 8.92
N TYR A 21 -13.87 3.54 8.66
CA TYR A 21 -13.44 3.94 7.31
C TYR A 21 -13.38 2.73 6.36
N ALA A 22 -12.81 1.61 6.79
CA ALA A 22 -12.78 0.38 6.00
C ALA A 22 -14.19 -0.15 5.74
N GLN A 23 -15.04 -0.24 6.78
CA GLN A 23 -16.42 -0.70 6.64
C GLN A 23 -17.24 0.13 5.63
N ALA A 24 -17.01 1.44 5.57
CA ALA A 24 -17.67 2.37 4.66
C ALA A 24 -17.19 2.30 3.19
N GLY A 25 -16.15 1.52 2.89
CA GLY A 25 -15.62 1.37 1.53
C GLY A 25 -14.21 1.94 1.36
N GLY A 26 -13.60 2.40 2.44
CA GLY A 26 -12.22 2.89 2.44
C GLY A 26 -11.21 1.80 2.10
N LYS A 27 -10.09 2.20 1.51
CA LYS A 27 -8.94 1.33 1.23
C LYS A 27 -7.77 1.75 2.08
N ILE A 28 -7.16 0.79 2.80
CA ILE A 28 -6.05 1.06 3.73
C ILE A 28 -4.92 0.08 3.46
N LEU A 29 -3.69 0.56 3.40
CA LEU A 29 -2.49 -0.26 3.45
C LEU A 29 -1.82 -0.10 4.81
N PHE A 30 -1.67 -1.20 5.53
CA PHE A 30 -0.75 -1.34 6.64
C PHE A 30 0.55 -1.99 6.17
N SER A 31 1.66 -1.69 6.83
CA SER A 31 2.89 -2.44 6.65
C SER A 31 3.29 -3.17 7.93
N PHE A 32 4.35 -3.95 7.83
CA PHE A 32 4.97 -4.65 8.96
C PHE A 32 5.05 -3.76 10.20
N ARG A 33 4.98 -4.39 11.39
CA ARG A 33 5.01 -3.75 12.71
C ARG A 33 3.86 -2.78 13.01
N SER A 34 2.77 -2.76 12.22
CA SER A 34 1.59 -1.96 12.52
C SER A 34 0.78 -2.57 13.66
N GLY A 35 0.18 -1.71 14.52
CA GLY A 35 -0.79 -2.10 15.56
C GLY A 35 -0.22 -2.89 16.74
N ILE A 36 1.08 -2.86 16.97
CA ILE A 36 1.75 -3.72 17.96
C ILE A 36 1.97 -3.09 19.34
N LYS A 37 1.67 -1.79 19.48
CA LYS A 37 1.87 -1.05 20.75
C LYS A 37 0.68 -0.18 21.09
N ASP A 38 0.46 -0.04 22.42
CA ASP A 38 -0.46 0.94 22.97
C ASP A 38 0.12 2.38 22.96
N MET A 39 -0.67 3.34 23.41
CA MET A 39 -0.25 4.75 23.46
C MET A 39 0.80 5.05 24.54
N TYR A 40 1.08 4.10 25.41
CA TYR A 40 2.13 4.18 26.43
C TYR A 40 3.42 3.46 26.00
N ASN A 41 3.50 3.03 24.72
CA ASN A 41 4.63 2.30 24.13
C ASN A 41 4.82 0.88 24.70
N ASN A 42 3.80 0.29 25.34
CA ASN A 42 3.83 -1.09 25.75
C ASN A 42 3.52 -1.99 24.55
N MET A 43 4.21 -3.12 24.45
CA MET A 43 3.87 -4.16 23.47
C MET A 43 2.51 -4.77 23.84
N LEU A 44 1.68 -4.95 22.85
CA LEU A 44 0.42 -5.65 22.98
C LEU A 44 0.67 -7.17 22.97
N THR A 45 -0.24 -7.91 23.57
CA THR A 45 -0.17 -9.39 23.67
C THR A 45 -0.88 -10.09 22.50
N GLU A 46 -1.61 -9.33 21.70
CA GLU A 46 -2.32 -9.81 20.51
C GLU A 46 -1.33 -10.27 19.45
N THR A 47 -1.72 -11.28 18.67
CA THR A 47 -0.95 -11.74 17.51
C THR A 47 -0.77 -10.61 16.50
N VAL A 48 0.46 -10.40 16.01
CA VAL A 48 0.76 -9.35 15.02
C VAL A 48 -0.08 -9.57 13.75
N PRO A 49 -0.66 -8.54 13.16
CA PRO A 49 -0.50 -7.09 13.38
C PRO A 49 -1.36 -6.50 14.51
N GLY A 50 -1.39 -7.14 15.65
CA GLY A 50 -1.95 -6.65 16.89
C GLY A 50 -3.44 -6.27 16.74
N VAL A 51 -3.78 -5.04 17.07
CA VAL A 51 -5.18 -4.55 17.01
C VAL A 51 -5.80 -4.60 15.61
N PHE A 52 -5.02 -4.81 14.57
CA PHE A 52 -5.46 -4.87 13.18
C PHE A 52 -5.50 -6.28 12.58
N ALA A 53 -5.18 -7.33 13.35
CA ALA A 53 -5.13 -8.71 12.86
C ALA A 53 -6.44 -9.14 12.19
N ASP A 54 -7.57 -8.95 12.87
CA ASP A 54 -8.91 -9.27 12.34
C ASP A 54 -9.26 -8.40 11.13
N LEU A 55 -8.94 -7.10 11.18
CA LEU A 55 -9.23 -6.16 10.12
C LEU A 55 -8.44 -6.49 8.83
N ALA A 56 -7.17 -6.80 8.98
CA ALA A 56 -6.29 -7.20 7.89
C ALA A 56 -6.49 -8.68 7.46
N GLY A 57 -7.16 -9.48 8.30
CA GLY A 57 -7.42 -10.90 8.06
C GLY A 57 -6.17 -11.75 7.99
N VAL A 58 -5.16 -11.42 8.79
CA VAL A 58 -3.86 -12.08 8.80
C VAL A 58 -3.31 -12.25 10.23
N GLU A 59 -2.45 -13.23 10.38
CA GLU A 59 -1.54 -13.41 11.52
C GLU A 59 -0.11 -13.36 11.01
N VAL A 60 0.81 -12.80 11.78
CA VAL A 60 2.24 -12.88 11.52
C VAL A 60 2.80 -13.99 12.41
N GLU A 61 3.24 -15.08 11.80
CA GLU A 61 3.75 -16.25 12.53
C GLU A 61 5.19 -16.06 12.99
N ASP A 62 6.00 -15.36 12.19
CA ASP A 62 7.41 -15.10 12.46
C ASP A 62 7.86 -13.86 11.67
N TYR A 63 9.08 -13.41 11.90
CA TYR A 63 9.68 -12.30 11.18
C TYR A 63 11.19 -12.49 11.02
N ASP A 64 11.73 -11.94 9.92
CA ASP A 64 13.15 -11.96 9.62
C ASP A 64 13.67 -10.52 9.45
N PRO A 65 14.48 -10.00 10.39
CA PRO A 65 15.18 -8.75 10.22
C PRO A 65 16.41 -8.99 9.32
N LEU A 66 16.33 -8.55 8.07
CA LEU A 66 17.31 -8.87 7.03
C LEU A 66 18.70 -8.24 7.23
N LEU A 67 18.79 -7.18 8.04
CA LEU A 67 20.04 -6.43 8.26
C LEU A 67 20.69 -6.00 6.93
N GLU A 68 21.78 -6.65 6.52
CA GLU A 68 22.50 -6.39 5.27
C GLU A 68 22.11 -7.36 4.12
N LYS A 69 21.20 -8.30 4.40
CA LYS A 69 20.71 -9.26 3.41
C LYS A 69 19.51 -8.69 2.65
N THR A 70 19.18 -9.33 1.56
CA THR A 70 17.92 -9.13 0.84
C THR A 70 17.27 -10.47 0.56
N THR A 71 15.96 -10.51 0.53
CA THR A 71 15.20 -11.64 0.01
C THR A 71 14.40 -11.20 -1.21
N ALA A 72 13.91 -12.14 -2.01
CA ALA A 72 13.15 -11.82 -3.20
C ALA A 72 11.65 -12.00 -2.94
N ALA A 73 10.85 -11.10 -3.48
CA ALA A 73 9.40 -11.14 -3.43
C ALA A 73 8.78 -10.89 -4.81
N SER A 74 7.58 -11.44 -5.03
CA SER A 74 6.84 -11.32 -6.28
C SER A 74 5.34 -11.17 -5.98
N GLY A 75 4.67 -10.30 -6.73
CA GLY A 75 3.25 -10.07 -6.54
C GLY A 75 2.69 -8.97 -7.43
N VAL A 76 1.61 -8.33 -7.00
CA VAL A 76 0.98 -7.20 -7.70
C VAL A 76 1.91 -6.00 -7.88
N PHE A 77 3.01 -5.98 -7.15
CA PHE A 77 4.09 -4.99 -7.22
C PHE A 77 5.22 -5.41 -8.18
N GLY A 78 5.02 -6.49 -8.95
CA GLY A 78 6.07 -7.08 -9.81
C GLY A 78 7.01 -8.00 -9.03
N ASN A 79 8.27 -8.06 -9.47
CA ASN A 79 9.33 -8.83 -8.83
C ASN A 79 10.41 -7.87 -8.36
N GLY A 80 10.89 -8.04 -7.14
CA GLY A 80 11.94 -7.20 -6.58
C GLY A 80 12.51 -7.75 -5.29
N PRO A 81 13.63 -7.19 -4.83
CA PRO A 81 14.16 -7.48 -3.51
C PRO A 81 13.30 -6.84 -2.42
N ALA A 82 13.24 -7.53 -1.28
CA ALA A 82 12.84 -6.98 0.00
C ALA A 82 14.07 -6.74 0.86
N HIS A 83 14.06 -5.65 1.61
CA HIS A 83 15.15 -5.20 2.47
C HIS A 83 14.69 -5.19 3.92
N MET A 84 15.56 -4.83 4.82
CA MET A 84 15.32 -4.46 6.21
C MET A 84 14.48 -5.44 7.04
N TRP A 85 13.27 -5.80 6.59
CA TRP A 85 12.30 -6.55 7.38
C TRP A 85 11.38 -7.41 6.53
N CYS A 86 11.11 -8.63 6.98
CA CYS A 86 10.11 -9.53 6.40
C CYS A 86 9.26 -10.16 7.51
N ASP A 87 7.95 -9.93 7.47
CA ASP A 87 6.98 -10.69 8.25
C ASP A 87 6.57 -11.94 7.47
N ILE A 88 6.54 -13.08 8.10
CA ILE A 88 6.00 -14.32 7.55
C ILE A 88 4.51 -14.33 7.83
N VAL A 89 3.73 -13.99 6.82
CA VAL A 89 2.30 -13.71 6.94
C VAL A 89 1.47 -14.95 6.66
N LYS A 90 0.62 -15.31 7.61
CA LYS A 90 -0.40 -16.34 7.46
C LYS A 90 -1.76 -15.69 7.19
N PRO A 91 -2.32 -15.85 5.98
CA PRO A 91 -3.67 -15.39 5.70
C PRO A 91 -4.71 -16.22 6.48
N VAL A 92 -5.62 -15.52 7.18
CA VAL A 92 -6.77 -16.13 7.89
C VAL A 92 -8.03 -15.96 7.04
N THR A 93 -8.38 -14.74 6.70
CA THR A 93 -9.50 -14.39 5.79
C THR A 93 -9.03 -13.63 4.56
N ALA A 94 -7.80 -13.14 4.57
CA ALA A 94 -7.23 -12.35 3.48
C ALA A 94 -6.83 -13.21 2.28
N LYS A 95 -6.81 -12.59 1.09
CA LYS A 95 -6.29 -13.17 -0.14
C LYS A 95 -4.83 -12.72 -0.34
N ILE A 96 -4.00 -13.62 -0.86
CA ILE A 96 -2.59 -13.35 -1.12
C ILE A 96 -2.47 -12.54 -2.41
N LEU A 97 -1.69 -11.47 -2.36
CA LEU A 97 -1.32 -10.60 -3.47
C LEU A 97 0.17 -10.65 -3.81
N GLY A 98 1.00 -11.15 -2.90
CA GLY A 98 2.44 -11.33 -3.10
C GLY A 98 3.00 -12.39 -2.19
N ARG A 99 4.10 -13.02 -2.64
CA ARG A 99 4.82 -14.08 -1.94
C ARG A 99 6.32 -13.83 -1.97
N TYR A 100 7.00 -14.32 -0.96
CA TYR A 100 8.45 -14.45 -1.02
C TYR A 100 8.84 -15.52 -2.04
N THR A 101 9.94 -15.32 -2.74
CA THR A 101 10.43 -16.25 -3.78
C THR A 101 11.80 -16.81 -3.49
N SER A 102 12.41 -16.39 -2.39
CA SER A 102 13.68 -16.92 -1.89
C SER A 102 13.67 -17.02 -0.36
N ASP A 103 14.76 -17.53 0.19
CA ASP A 103 14.96 -17.84 1.60
C ASP A 103 14.11 -19.02 2.10
N PHE A 104 14.21 -19.36 3.41
CA PHE A 104 13.54 -20.52 4.03
C PHE A 104 12.00 -20.37 4.05
N TYR A 105 11.49 -19.15 3.90
CA TYR A 105 10.06 -18.83 3.81
C TYR A 105 9.59 -18.59 2.35
N ALA A 106 10.33 -19.09 1.36
CA ALA A 106 9.87 -19.01 -0.04
C ALA A 106 8.52 -19.70 -0.23
N GLY A 107 7.57 -19.00 -0.84
CA GLY A 107 6.18 -19.44 -0.98
C GLY A 107 5.22 -18.84 0.05
N GLU A 108 5.71 -18.33 1.18
CA GLU A 108 4.88 -17.67 2.17
C GLU A 108 4.42 -16.29 1.69
N ALA A 109 3.30 -15.82 2.23
CA ALA A 109 2.73 -14.53 1.85
C ALA A 109 3.57 -13.38 2.38
N CYS A 110 3.82 -12.38 1.53
CA CYS A 110 4.42 -11.11 1.91
C CYS A 110 3.45 -9.93 1.71
N MET A 111 2.40 -10.11 0.92
CA MET A 111 1.37 -9.11 0.74
C MET A 111 0.00 -9.77 0.62
N THR A 112 -1.00 -9.16 1.28
CA THR A 112 -2.38 -9.67 1.29
C THR A 112 -3.39 -8.54 1.13
N VAL A 113 -4.66 -8.92 0.86
CA VAL A 113 -5.83 -8.04 0.92
C VAL A 113 -6.97 -8.75 1.61
N ASN A 114 -7.62 -8.08 2.55
CA ASN A 114 -8.85 -8.53 3.20
C ASN A 114 -10.02 -7.64 2.80
N GLN A 115 -11.18 -8.26 2.55
CA GLN A 115 -12.42 -7.53 2.33
C GLN A 115 -13.07 -7.24 3.67
N THR A 116 -13.29 -5.96 3.99
CA THR A 116 -13.89 -5.53 5.24
C THR A 116 -15.07 -4.60 4.96
N GLY A 117 -16.27 -5.09 5.14
CA GLY A 117 -17.48 -4.38 4.72
C GLY A 117 -17.43 -4.09 3.22
N LYS A 118 -17.50 -2.81 2.85
CA LYS A 118 -17.39 -2.35 1.45
C LYS A 118 -15.94 -2.02 1.04
N GLY A 119 -15.00 -2.00 1.99
CA GLY A 119 -13.60 -1.58 1.76
C GLY A 119 -12.62 -2.73 1.70
N GLU A 120 -11.38 -2.38 1.46
CA GLU A 120 -10.26 -3.32 1.33
C GLU A 120 -9.12 -2.92 2.28
N VAL A 121 -8.60 -3.89 3.01
CA VAL A 121 -7.47 -3.71 3.92
C VAL A 121 -6.30 -4.53 3.41
N TYR A 122 -5.23 -3.84 3.06
CA TYR A 122 -4.00 -4.43 2.56
C TYR A 122 -2.98 -4.53 3.69
N TYR A 123 -2.22 -5.60 3.69
CA TYR A 123 -1.06 -5.77 4.57
C TYR A 123 0.18 -6.10 3.75
N LEU A 124 1.23 -5.30 3.93
CA LEU A 124 2.55 -5.50 3.33
C LEU A 124 3.54 -5.90 4.42
N GLY A 125 3.96 -7.15 4.41
CA GLY A 125 4.85 -7.73 5.42
C GLY A 125 6.33 -7.46 5.19
N CYS A 126 6.73 -6.73 4.13
CA CYS A 126 8.14 -6.50 3.84
C CYS A 126 8.43 -5.09 3.35
N ASP A 127 9.71 -4.72 3.44
CA ASP A 127 10.24 -3.46 2.89
C ASP A 127 10.70 -3.71 1.46
N LEU A 128 9.88 -3.27 0.49
CA LEU A 128 10.17 -3.44 -0.94
C LEU A 128 11.11 -2.35 -1.45
N ASP A 129 11.87 -2.64 -2.51
CA ASP A 129 12.68 -1.66 -3.20
C ASP A 129 11.83 -0.55 -3.84
N GLU A 130 12.48 0.53 -4.25
CA GLU A 130 11.80 1.71 -4.82
C GLU A 130 10.97 1.36 -6.07
N LYS A 131 11.46 0.46 -6.92
CA LYS A 131 10.76 0.05 -8.13
C LYS A 131 9.47 -0.70 -7.82
N ALA A 132 9.54 -1.68 -6.92
CA ALA A 132 8.36 -2.44 -6.48
C ALA A 132 7.38 -1.55 -5.72
N MET A 133 7.87 -0.60 -4.88
CA MET A 133 7.01 0.38 -4.20
C MET A 133 6.28 1.31 -5.18
N LYS A 134 6.94 1.77 -6.26
CA LYS A 134 6.27 2.53 -7.32
C LYS A 134 5.16 1.72 -8.00
N MET A 135 5.42 0.46 -8.32
CA MET A 135 4.41 -0.44 -8.91
C MET A 135 3.25 -0.70 -7.95
N LEU A 136 3.54 -0.89 -6.66
CA LEU A 136 2.52 -1.03 -5.62
C LEU A 136 1.65 0.23 -5.50
N ALA A 137 2.26 1.42 -5.52
CA ALA A 137 1.53 2.68 -5.47
C ALA A 137 0.56 2.82 -6.67
N VAL A 138 1.01 2.48 -7.87
CA VAL A 138 0.16 2.46 -9.07
C VAL A 138 -0.98 1.45 -8.92
N TYR A 139 -0.71 0.24 -8.43
CA TYR A 139 -1.74 -0.78 -8.20
C TYR A 139 -2.81 -0.28 -7.21
N LEU A 140 -2.39 0.24 -6.06
CA LEU A 140 -3.31 0.75 -5.03
C LEU A 140 -4.07 2.00 -5.49
N GLY A 141 -3.41 2.89 -6.24
CA GLY A 141 -4.04 4.06 -6.83
C GLY A 141 -5.18 3.67 -7.77
N ARG A 142 -4.93 2.73 -8.70
CA ARG A 142 -5.97 2.20 -9.60
C ARG A 142 -7.13 1.57 -8.83
N LYS A 143 -6.85 0.79 -7.79
CA LYS A 143 -7.86 0.22 -6.91
C LYS A 143 -8.71 1.27 -6.20
N ALA A 144 -8.14 2.42 -5.93
CA ALA A 144 -8.81 3.55 -5.29
C ALA A 144 -9.49 4.51 -6.29
N GLY A 145 -9.42 4.22 -7.60
CA GLY A 145 -9.93 5.12 -8.63
C GLY A 145 -9.07 6.39 -8.83
N ILE A 146 -7.82 6.35 -8.36
CA ILE A 146 -6.86 7.44 -8.56
C ILE A 146 -6.09 7.15 -9.84
N TYR A 147 -6.19 8.06 -10.79
CA TYR A 147 -5.47 7.94 -12.06
C TYR A 147 -4.01 8.38 -11.87
N MET A 148 -3.12 7.44 -11.61
CA MET A 148 -1.69 7.70 -11.43
C MET A 148 -0.87 7.57 -12.73
N ASP A 149 -1.51 7.21 -13.85
CA ASP A 149 -0.81 6.84 -15.09
C ASP A 149 -0.64 7.99 -16.08
N LEU A 150 -1.17 9.17 -15.78
CA LEU A 150 -1.35 10.20 -16.80
C LEU A 150 -0.03 10.77 -17.33
N TYR A 151 1.05 10.77 -16.53
CA TYR A 151 2.26 11.48 -16.97
C TYR A 151 3.54 10.84 -16.38
N LYS A 152 4.02 9.78 -17.04
CA LYS A 152 5.21 9.03 -16.58
C LYS A 152 6.49 9.56 -17.24
N VAL A 153 6.89 10.76 -16.86
CA VAL A 153 8.21 11.26 -17.23
C VAL A 153 8.98 11.57 -15.95
N ASP A 154 10.13 10.94 -15.77
CA ASP A 154 10.96 11.19 -14.60
C ASP A 154 11.34 12.67 -14.51
N GLY A 155 11.25 13.25 -13.32
CA GLY A 155 11.52 14.66 -13.07
C GLY A 155 10.45 15.62 -13.62
N VAL A 156 9.28 15.13 -14.01
CA VAL A 156 8.13 15.98 -14.38
C VAL A 156 6.98 15.75 -13.42
N GLU A 157 6.46 16.85 -12.89
CA GLU A 157 5.23 16.86 -12.10
C GLU A 157 4.10 17.45 -12.94
N VAL A 158 2.94 16.81 -12.89
CA VAL A 158 1.74 17.29 -13.57
C VAL A 158 0.62 17.42 -12.55
N VAL A 159 0.01 18.59 -12.49
CA VAL A 159 -1.05 18.93 -11.54
C VAL A 159 -2.28 19.42 -12.29
N ASP A 160 -3.40 18.72 -12.11
CA ASP A 160 -4.71 19.15 -12.58
C ASP A 160 -5.32 20.12 -11.55
N ALA A 161 -5.89 21.21 -12.03
CA ALA A 161 -6.65 22.14 -11.21
C ALA A 161 -7.94 22.55 -11.95
N THR A 162 -9.02 22.71 -11.22
CA THR A 162 -10.29 23.17 -11.77
C THR A 162 -10.96 24.18 -10.85
N ASP A 163 -11.63 25.16 -11.42
CA ASP A 163 -12.53 26.09 -10.70
C ASP A 163 -14.02 25.69 -10.87
N GLY A 164 -14.28 24.50 -11.47
CA GLY A 164 -15.61 23.99 -11.76
C GLY A 164 -16.16 24.46 -13.11
N THR A 165 -15.48 25.39 -13.79
CA THR A 165 -15.84 25.89 -15.12
C THR A 165 -14.68 25.72 -16.11
N ASN A 166 -13.46 25.94 -15.64
CA ASN A 166 -12.25 25.83 -16.43
C ASN A 166 -11.32 24.79 -15.78
N ASP A 167 -10.67 24.01 -16.61
CA ASP A 167 -9.63 23.07 -16.19
C ASP A 167 -8.27 23.64 -16.60
N ALA A 168 -7.30 23.56 -15.70
CA ALA A 168 -5.92 23.95 -15.91
C ALA A 168 -4.99 22.79 -15.64
N LEU A 169 -4.00 22.60 -16.49
CA LEU A 169 -2.95 21.61 -16.33
C LEU A 169 -1.62 22.33 -16.14
N PHE A 170 -1.00 22.11 -14.98
CA PHE A 170 0.35 22.60 -14.70
C PHE A 170 1.36 21.49 -14.96
N ILE A 171 2.32 21.76 -15.82
CA ILE A 171 3.42 20.83 -16.13
C ILE A 171 4.72 21.47 -15.65
N LEU A 172 5.34 20.86 -14.64
CA LEU A 172 6.56 21.34 -14.01
C LEU A 172 7.71 20.38 -14.37
N ASN A 173 8.68 20.88 -15.13
CA ASN A 173 9.86 20.09 -15.49
C ASN A 173 11.02 20.46 -14.57
N TYR A 174 11.43 19.52 -13.72
CA TYR A 174 12.58 19.66 -12.80
C TYR A 174 13.89 19.14 -13.38
N ASN A 175 13.87 18.63 -14.63
CA ASN A 175 15.10 18.22 -15.30
C ASN A 175 15.85 19.43 -15.84
N ASP A 176 17.15 19.27 -16.02
CA ASP A 176 18.04 20.26 -16.67
C ASP A 176 17.98 20.22 -18.21
N HIS A 177 17.11 19.37 -18.77
CA HIS A 177 16.91 19.17 -20.20
C HIS A 177 15.41 19.16 -20.56
N SER A 178 15.11 19.32 -21.85
CA SER A 178 13.74 19.25 -22.36
C SER A 178 13.23 17.82 -22.37
N VAL A 179 11.99 17.64 -21.98
CA VAL A 179 11.28 16.34 -21.98
C VAL A 179 9.99 16.43 -22.79
N ILE A 180 9.57 15.32 -23.37
CA ILE A 180 8.29 15.22 -24.07
C ILE A 180 7.29 14.54 -23.14
N VAL A 181 6.19 15.23 -22.84
CA VAL A 181 5.07 14.69 -22.08
C VAL A 181 3.94 14.39 -23.06
N SER A 182 3.60 13.10 -23.20
CA SER A 182 2.45 12.69 -24.00
C SER A 182 1.20 12.74 -23.13
N MET A 183 0.21 13.53 -23.56
CA MET A 183 -1.09 13.63 -22.91
C MET A 183 -2.08 12.74 -23.68
N GLU A 184 -2.57 11.67 -23.05
CA GLU A 184 -3.73 10.97 -23.57
C GLU A 184 -4.97 11.81 -23.25
N GLN A 185 -5.77 12.12 -24.28
CA GLN A 185 -7.03 12.82 -24.07
C GLN A 185 -7.93 11.99 -23.14
N ARG A 186 -8.40 12.60 -22.06
CA ARG A 186 -9.52 12.07 -21.29
C ARG A 186 -10.71 11.91 -22.25
N SER A 187 -11.11 10.69 -22.54
CA SER A 187 -12.41 10.44 -23.13
C SER A 187 -13.45 10.78 -22.06
N GLU A 188 -14.16 11.88 -22.27
CA GLU A 188 -15.34 12.24 -21.48
C GLU A 188 -16.43 11.20 -21.79
N GLU A 189 -16.52 10.12 -20.98
CA GLU A 189 -17.73 9.34 -20.83
C GLU A 189 -18.35 9.64 -19.47
N HIS A 190 -18.89 10.83 -19.32
CA HIS A 190 -20.00 11.07 -18.44
C HIS A 190 -21.27 11.09 -19.30
N THR A 191 -21.80 9.93 -19.62
CA THR A 191 -23.20 9.80 -19.99
C THR A 191 -24.02 9.93 -18.73
N SER A 192 -24.68 11.08 -18.61
CA SER A 192 -25.84 11.32 -17.77
C SER A 192 -26.94 10.30 -18.10
N GLU A 193 -27.39 9.51 -17.13
CA GLU A 193 -28.78 9.08 -16.94
C GLU A 193 -29.09 9.03 -15.44
#